data_6898c779f9f27bb2aaacdd1fede971e0
#
_entry.id   6898c779f9f27bb2aaacdd1fede971e0
#
_cell.length_a   1.000
_cell.length_b   1.000
_cell.length_c   1.000
_cell.angle_alpha   90.00
_cell.angle_beta   90.00
_cell.angle_gamma   90.00
#
_symmetry.space_group_name_H-M   'P 1'
#
loop_
_entity.id
_entity.type
_entity.pdbx_description
1 polymer ?
#
loop_
_entity_poly.entity_id
_entity_poly.type
_entity_poly.pdbx_seq_one_letter_code
_entity_poly.pdbx_strand_id
1 'polypeptide(L)'
;PGSKENNGCPELSGEIVKSLNEFGSRINFPANSYQILGRKTIENLEKIKNLLEENQEGNLIIEGYASSDGDEDYNVELSIKRAQAVLEYLVKLGVPETRLEVIGFGEENPLEDNETSLGRAINRRVQFKSKR
;
A
#
# COMPACT_ATOMS: atom_id res chain seq x y z
N PRO A 1 6.36 3.00 26.93
CA PRO A 1 5.92 3.01 25.55
C PRO A 1 6.93 2.37 24.64
N GLY A 2 6.45 1.91 23.51
CA GLY A 2 7.28 1.25 22.53
C GLY A 2 8.38 2.11 21.95
N SER A 3 8.26 3.45 22.04
CA SER A 3 9.26 4.36 21.51
C SER A 3 10.63 4.20 22.13
N LYS A 4 10.70 3.69 23.34
CA LYS A 4 11.98 3.45 24.01
C LYS A 4 12.79 2.40 23.31
N GLU A 5 12.11 1.41 22.75
CA GLU A 5 12.76 0.31 22.05
C GLU A 5 13.30 0.72 20.69
N ASN A 6 12.79 1.84 20.18
CA ASN A 6 13.19 2.39 18.90
C ASN A 6 14.23 3.50 19.02
N ASN A 7 14.88 3.59 20.16
CA ASN A 7 15.87 4.66 20.42
C ASN A 7 15.30 6.07 20.20
N GLY A 8 14.04 6.25 20.55
CA GLY A 8 13.37 7.53 20.40
C GLY A 8 12.77 7.77 19.02
N CYS A 9 12.91 6.83 18.10
CA CYS A 9 12.30 6.94 16.77
C CYS A 9 10.98 6.15 16.76
N PRO A 10 9.83 6.84 16.85
CA PRO A 10 8.55 6.14 16.88
C PRO A 10 8.30 5.40 15.58
N GLU A 11 7.63 4.26 15.67
CA GLU A 11 7.17 3.54 14.50
C GLU A 11 5.80 2.94 14.78
N LEU A 12 5.09 2.62 13.70
CA LEU A 12 3.78 1.98 13.81
C LEU A 12 3.92 0.58 14.38
N SER A 13 3.03 0.20 15.28
CA SER A 13 3.07 -1.13 15.87
C SER A 13 2.74 -2.20 14.83
N GLY A 14 3.15 -3.44 15.11
CA GLY A 14 2.83 -4.57 14.24
C GLY A 14 1.34 -4.78 14.06
N GLU A 15 0.55 -4.53 15.11
CA GLU A 15 -0.90 -4.66 15.03
C GLU A 15 -1.52 -3.62 14.11
N ILE A 16 -1.03 -2.39 14.17
CA ILE A 16 -1.52 -1.34 13.28
C ILE A 16 -1.16 -1.66 11.83
N VAL A 17 0.08 -2.08 11.58
CA VAL A 17 0.51 -2.45 10.23
C VAL A 17 -0.33 -3.62 9.70
N LYS A 18 -0.63 -4.59 10.55
CA LYS A 18 -1.50 -5.71 10.16
C LYS A 18 -2.88 -5.23 9.74
N SER A 19 -3.48 -4.33 10.51
CA SER A 19 -4.78 -3.77 10.19
C SER A 19 -4.74 -2.96 8.89
N LEU A 20 -3.68 -2.18 8.69
CA LEU A 20 -3.49 -1.44 7.45
C LEU A 20 -3.45 -2.39 6.25
N ASN A 21 -2.76 -3.51 6.39
CA ASN A 21 -2.68 -4.50 5.31
C ASN A 21 -4.00 -5.22 5.08
N GLU A 22 -4.80 -5.42 6.10
CA GLU A 22 -6.13 -5.98 5.92
C GLU A 22 -7.00 -5.07 5.07
N PHE A 23 -6.98 -3.76 5.34
CA PHE A 23 -7.72 -2.80 4.53
C PHE A 23 -7.09 -2.68 3.13
N GLY A 24 -5.77 -2.66 3.07
CA GLY A 24 -5.04 -2.56 1.79
C GLY A 24 -5.32 -3.73 0.86
N SER A 25 -5.54 -4.93 1.41
CA SER A 25 -5.84 -6.11 0.61
C SER A 25 -7.16 -5.99 -0.15
N ARG A 26 -8.00 -5.05 0.24
CA ARG A 26 -9.30 -4.79 -0.41
C ARG A 26 -9.22 -3.67 -1.45
N ILE A 27 -8.03 -3.12 -1.65
CA ILE A 27 -7.78 -2.14 -2.71
C ILE A 27 -7.34 -2.92 -3.94
N ASN A 28 -8.15 -2.88 -4.99
CA ASN A 28 -7.90 -3.62 -6.21
C ASN A 28 -7.67 -2.69 -7.39
N PHE A 29 -6.72 -3.06 -8.23
CA PHE A 29 -6.44 -2.33 -9.47
C PHE A 29 -6.74 -3.21 -10.67
N PRO A 30 -7.47 -2.69 -11.65
CA PRO A 30 -7.62 -3.41 -12.91
C PRO A 30 -6.27 -3.58 -13.60
N ALA A 31 -6.19 -4.53 -14.53
CA ALA A 31 -4.97 -4.72 -15.32
C ALA A 31 -4.58 -3.41 -16.00
N ASN A 32 -3.31 -3.11 -16.05
CA ASN A 32 -2.76 -1.90 -16.70
C ASN A 32 -3.30 -0.57 -16.15
N SER A 33 -3.83 -0.58 -14.92
CA SER A 33 -4.41 0.62 -14.33
C SER A 33 -3.84 0.91 -12.94
N TYR A 34 -3.75 2.18 -12.61
CA TYR A 34 -3.38 2.65 -11.27
C TYR A 34 -4.42 3.61 -10.72
N GLN A 35 -5.62 3.60 -11.28
CA GLN A 35 -6.68 4.49 -10.83
C GLN A 35 -7.34 3.99 -9.55
N ILE A 36 -7.64 4.92 -8.66
CA ILE A 36 -8.39 4.64 -7.44
C ILE A 36 -9.88 4.69 -7.83
N LEU A 37 -10.49 3.52 -7.91
CA LEU A 37 -11.88 3.40 -8.36
C LEU A 37 -12.71 2.55 -7.41
N GLY A 38 -13.97 2.91 -7.30
CA GLY A 38 -14.96 2.10 -6.62
C GLY A 38 -15.14 2.48 -5.16
N ARG A 39 -16.37 2.36 -4.71
CA ARG A 39 -16.74 2.71 -3.33
C ARG A 39 -15.95 1.91 -2.31
N LYS A 40 -15.80 0.62 -2.54
CA LYS A 40 -15.12 -0.26 -1.58
C LYS A 40 -13.67 0.12 -1.41
N THR A 41 -12.99 0.44 -2.49
CA THR A 41 -11.61 0.91 -2.47
C THR A 41 -11.51 2.20 -1.66
N ILE A 42 -12.39 3.14 -1.93
CA ILE A 42 -12.40 4.43 -1.24
C ILE A 42 -12.68 4.25 0.24
N GLU A 43 -13.64 3.42 0.61
CA GLU A 43 -13.96 3.14 2.01
C GLU A 43 -12.76 2.56 2.76
N ASN A 44 -12.03 1.67 2.12
CA ASN A 44 -10.84 1.08 2.75
C ASN A 44 -9.71 2.10 2.89
N LEU A 45 -9.55 2.99 1.92
CA LEU A 45 -8.57 4.07 2.03
C LEU A 45 -8.93 5.02 3.17
N GLU A 46 -10.21 5.31 3.37
CA GLU A 46 -10.65 6.12 4.49
C GLU A 46 -10.35 5.46 5.83
N LYS A 47 -10.53 4.15 5.91
CA LYS A 47 -10.18 3.39 7.12
C LYS A 47 -8.68 3.44 7.41
N ILE A 48 -7.87 3.34 6.36
CA ILE A 48 -6.41 3.45 6.48
C ILE A 48 -6.04 4.85 6.99
N LYS A 49 -6.64 5.88 6.42
CA LYS A 49 -6.42 7.26 6.85
C LYS A 49 -6.77 7.43 8.32
N ASN A 50 -7.90 6.88 8.75
CA ASN A 50 -8.32 6.99 10.14
C ASN A 50 -7.34 6.32 11.10
N LEU A 51 -6.83 5.14 10.73
CA LEU A 51 -5.81 4.46 11.52
C LEU A 51 -4.53 5.29 11.64
N LEU A 52 -4.12 5.92 10.56
CA LEU A 52 -2.91 6.75 10.57
C LEU A 52 -3.11 8.01 11.42
N GLU A 53 -4.31 8.58 11.42
CA GLU A 53 -4.62 9.73 12.26
C GLU A 53 -4.67 9.38 13.74
N GLU A 54 -5.17 8.20 14.07
CA GLU A 54 -5.22 7.71 15.45
C GLU A 54 -3.84 7.30 15.96
N ASN A 55 -2.91 7.00 15.05
CA ASN A 55 -1.58 6.52 15.36
C ASN A 55 -0.55 7.40 14.66
N GLN A 56 -0.37 8.61 15.16
CA GLN A 56 0.46 9.62 14.51
C GLN A 56 1.96 9.39 14.67
N GLU A 57 2.34 8.39 15.44
CA GLU A 57 3.74 8.03 15.60
C GLU A 57 4.17 7.09 14.48
N GLY A 58 5.27 7.41 13.85
CA GLY A 58 5.84 6.56 12.82
C GLY A 58 5.39 6.89 11.42
N ASN A 59 6.17 6.44 10.48
CA ASN A 59 5.97 6.66 9.06
C ASN A 59 5.65 5.34 8.35
N LEU A 60 5.08 5.46 7.16
CA LEU A 60 4.55 4.33 6.42
C LEU A 60 5.23 4.21 5.06
N ILE A 61 5.60 2.99 4.69
CA ILE A 61 6.03 2.68 3.33
C ILE A 61 4.85 2.01 2.64
N ILE A 62 4.49 2.54 1.47
CA ILE A 62 3.44 1.98 0.63
C ILE A 62 4.13 1.18 -0.47
N GLU A 63 3.95 -0.13 -0.46
CA GLU A 63 4.58 -1.04 -1.42
C GLU A 63 3.58 -1.39 -2.51
N GLY A 64 3.93 -1.10 -3.76
CA GLY A 64 3.09 -1.45 -4.88
C GLY A 64 3.56 -2.72 -5.56
N TYR A 65 2.62 -3.51 -6.04
CA TYR A 65 2.88 -4.77 -6.74
C TYR A 65 2.03 -4.87 -8.00
N ALA A 66 2.49 -5.67 -8.92
CA ALA A 66 1.80 -5.93 -10.19
C ALA A 66 1.77 -7.42 -10.48
N SER A 67 0.86 -7.83 -11.36
CA SER A 67 0.89 -9.18 -11.89
C SER A 67 1.95 -9.25 -12.99
N SER A 68 2.24 -10.46 -13.49
CA SER A 68 3.27 -10.64 -14.52
C SER A 68 2.81 -10.31 -15.94
N ASP A 69 1.69 -9.62 -16.07
CA ASP A 69 1.20 -9.18 -17.39
C ASP A 69 2.14 -8.13 -17.96
N GLY A 70 2.61 -8.37 -19.16
CA GLY A 70 3.45 -7.39 -19.85
C GLY A 70 4.92 -7.45 -19.48
N ASP A 71 5.62 -6.37 -19.82
CA ASP A 71 7.05 -6.24 -19.65
C ASP A 71 7.43 -5.97 -18.20
N GLU A 72 8.53 -6.53 -17.76
CA GLU A 72 9.00 -6.40 -16.38
C GLU A 72 9.22 -4.94 -15.98
N ASP A 73 9.89 -4.15 -16.84
CA ASP A 73 10.12 -2.74 -16.55
C ASP A 73 8.82 -1.96 -16.48
N TYR A 74 7.88 -2.27 -17.34
CA TYR A 74 6.55 -1.68 -17.31
C TYR A 74 5.83 -2.00 -16.01
N ASN A 75 5.95 -3.24 -15.53
CA ASN A 75 5.30 -3.67 -14.29
C ASN A 75 5.90 -3.00 -13.06
N VAL A 76 7.21 -2.77 -13.05
CA VAL A 76 7.84 -2.01 -11.97
C VAL A 76 7.27 -0.59 -11.95
N GLU A 77 7.23 0.07 -13.10
CA GLU A 77 6.71 1.42 -13.21
C GLU A 77 5.24 1.49 -12.80
N LEU A 78 4.43 0.52 -13.24
CA LEU A 78 3.02 0.46 -12.87
C LEU A 78 2.83 0.26 -11.38
N SER A 79 3.66 -0.58 -10.75
CA SER A 79 3.59 -0.81 -9.31
C SER A 79 3.91 0.46 -8.51
N ILE A 80 4.86 1.26 -8.99
CA ILE A 80 5.18 2.55 -8.39
C ILE A 80 3.97 3.48 -8.51
N LYS A 81 3.35 3.53 -9.68
CA LYS A 81 2.19 4.38 -9.92
C LYS A 81 1.00 3.99 -9.05
N ARG A 82 0.80 2.69 -8.80
CA ARG A 82 -0.26 2.23 -7.90
C ARG A 82 -0.01 2.68 -6.46
N ALA A 83 1.21 2.51 -5.99
CA ALA A 83 1.56 2.96 -4.65
C ALA A 83 1.45 4.50 -4.54
N GLN A 84 1.88 5.20 -5.59
CA GLN A 84 1.80 6.66 -5.65
C GLN A 84 0.35 7.12 -5.65
N ALA A 85 -0.55 6.42 -6.34
CA ALA A 85 -1.97 6.76 -6.35
C ALA A 85 -2.57 6.64 -4.95
N VAL A 86 -2.17 5.61 -4.20
CA VAL A 86 -2.61 5.44 -2.81
C VAL A 86 -2.07 6.59 -1.95
N LEU A 87 -0.79 6.92 -2.10
CA LEU A 87 -0.18 8.03 -1.37
C LEU A 87 -0.94 9.33 -1.62
N GLU A 88 -1.18 9.66 -2.89
CA GLU A 88 -1.86 10.90 -3.25
C GLU A 88 -3.28 10.95 -2.71
N TYR A 89 -3.97 9.83 -2.71
CA TYR A 89 -5.31 9.78 -2.16
C TYR A 89 -5.31 10.00 -0.64
N LEU A 90 -4.38 9.37 0.07
CA LEU A 90 -4.24 9.57 1.51
C LEU A 90 -3.89 11.01 1.86
N VAL A 91 -3.03 11.64 1.06
CA VAL A 91 -2.70 13.06 1.24
C VAL A 91 -3.94 13.92 1.03
N LYS A 92 -4.73 13.61 0.03
CA LYS A 92 -6.00 14.30 -0.23
C LYS A 92 -6.94 14.18 0.95
N LEU A 93 -6.93 13.06 1.65
CA LEU A 93 -7.75 12.85 2.84
C LEU A 93 -7.20 13.53 4.09
N GLY A 94 -5.98 14.07 4.03
CA GLY A 94 -5.39 14.81 5.14
C GLY A 94 -4.16 14.18 5.79
N VAL A 95 -3.66 13.06 5.28
CA VAL A 95 -2.43 12.47 5.83
C VAL A 95 -1.24 13.30 5.35
N PRO A 96 -0.33 13.72 6.25
CA PRO A 96 0.85 14.47 5.83
C PRO A 96 1.73 13.63 4.89
N GLU A 97 2.14 14.21 3.78
CA GLU A 97 2.97 13.52 2.80
C GLU A 97 4.29 13.06 3.40
N THR A 98 4.82 13.83 4.36
CA THR A 98 6.08 13.51 5.02
C THR A 98 6.06 12.18 5.78
N ARG A 99 4.86 11.66 6.07
CA ARG A 99 4.72 10.37 6.75
C ARG A 99 4.74 9.18 5.79
N LEU A 100 4.71 9.44 4.48
CA LEU A 100 4.48 8.41 3.48
C LEU A 100 5.66 8.29 2.52
N GLU A 101 6.00 7.06 2.15
CA GLU A 101 7.03 6.76 1.17
C GLU A 101 6.52 5.65 0.26
N VAL A 102 6.96 5.64 -0.98
CA VAL A 102 6.49 4.71 -2.00
C VAL A 102 7.65 3.85 -2.50
N ILE A 103 7.42 2.55 -2.61
CA ILE A 103 8.34 1.62 -3.26
C ILE A 103 7.53 0.74 -4.20
N GLY A 104 8.03 0.53 -5.42
CA GLY A 104 7.40 -0.37 -6.38
C GLY A 104 8.25 -1.61 -6.57
N PHE A 105 7.62 -2.78 -6.44
CA PHE A 105 8.29 -4.07 -6.58
C PHE A 105 7.96 -4.78 -7.89
N GLY A 106 7.05 -4.23 -8.69
CA GLY A 106 6.65 -4.88 -9.93
C GLY A 106 6.00 -6.22 -9.66
N GLU A 107 6.43 -7.25 -10.38
CA GLU A 107 5.88 -8.60 -10.25
C GLU A 107 6.60 -9.46 -9.22
N GLU A 108 7.52 -8.88 -8.45
CA GLU A 108 8.23 -9.63 -7.41
C GLU A 108 7.29 -10.07 -6.30
N ASN A 109 7.61 -11.17 -5.67
CA ASN A 109 6.88 -11.72 -4.52
C ASN A 109 5.38 -11.88 -4.77
N PRO A 110 4.98 -12.59 -5.85
CA PRO A 110 3.55 -12.80 -6.09
C PRO A 110 2.92 -13.58 -4.94
N LEU A 111 1.69 -13.19 -4.57
CA LEU A 111 0.94 -13.91 -3.54
C LEU A 111 0.23 -15.13 -4.13
N GLU A 112 -0.10 -15.07 -5.41
CA GLU A 112 -0.84 -16.11 -6.09
C GLU A 112 -0.27 -16.38 -7.48
N ASP A 113 -0.77 -17.44 -8.12
CA ASP A 113 -0.32 -17.83 -9.45
C ASP A 113 -0.69 -16.79 -10.50
N ASN A 114 0.30 -16.31 -11.24
CA ASN A 114 0.09 -15.35 -12.32
C ASN A 114 -0.53 -15.98 -13.58
N GLU A 115 -0.65 -17.32 -13.64
CA GLU A 115 -1.25 -17.98 -14.77
C GLU A 115 -2.78 -17.92 -14.76
N THR A 116 -3.40 -17.59 -13.62
CA THR A 116 -4.85 -17.45 -13.52
C THR A 116 -5.26 -16.00 -13.46
N SER A 117 -6.44 -15.67 -13.97
CA SER A 117 -6.98 -14.31 -13.87
C SER A 117 -7.15 -13.86 -12.41
N LEU A 118 -7.63 -14.77 -11.57
CA LEU A 118 -7.82 -14.47 -10.17
C LEU A 118 -6.49 -14.24 -9.47
N GLY A 119 -5.49 -15.08 -9.75
CA GLY A 119 -4.16 -14.91 -9.18
C GLY A 119 -3.53 -13.59 -9.57
N ARG A 120 -3.66 -13.20 -10.84
CA ARG A 120 -3.16 -11.89 -11.29
C ARG A 120 -3.86 -10.74 -10.59
N ALA A 121 -5.18 -10.85 -10.40
CA ALA A 121 -5.94 -9.81 -9.70
C ALA A 121 -5.47 -9.66 -8.26
N ILE A 122 -5.16 -10.76 -7.58
CA ILE A 122 -4.64 -10.73 -6.20
C ILE A 122 -3.24 -10.11 -6.18
N ASN A 123 -2.42 -10.38 -7.19
CA ASN A 123 -1.06 -9.84 -7.25
C ASN A 123 -1.01 -8.34 -7.55
N ARG A 124 -2.06 -7.78 -8.15
CA ARG A 124 -2.18 -6.33 -8.38
C ARG A 124 -2.64 -5.65 -7.09
N ARG A 125 -1.70 -5.46 -6.18
CA ARG A 125 -2.01 -5.04 -4.82
C ARG A 125 -1.06 -3.97 -4.31
N VAL A 126 -1.43 -3.38 -3.17
CA VAL A 126 -0.52 -2.58 -2.36
C VAL A 126 -0.42 -3.21 -0.99
N GLN A 127 0.74 -3.08 -0.37
CA GLN A 127 0.98 -3.53 0.99
C GLN A 127 1.64 -2.40 1.76
N PHE A 128 1.56 -2.47 3.07
CA PHE A 128 2.07 -1.42 3.94
C PHE A 128 3.13 -1.96 4.88
N LYS A 129 4.13 -1.15 5.13
CA LYS A 129 5.21 -1.51 6.03
C LYS A 129 5.57 -0.29 6.88
N SER A 130 5.90 -0.52 8.13
CA SER A 130 6.39 0.55 8.98
C SER A 130 7.78 0.98 8.53
N LYS A 131 7.99 2.28 8.44
CA LYS A 131 9.30 2.83 8.13
C LYS A 131 10.03 3.14 9.42
N ARG A 132 11.25 2.69 9.50
CA ARG A 132 12.13 2.97 10.62
C ARG A 132 13.02 4.15 10.36
#